data_5504d7c04e1cd0922f719c64e50c1e03
#
_entry.id   5504d7c04e1cd0922f719c64e50c1e03
#
_cell.length_a   1.000
_cell.length_b   1.000
_cell.length_c   1.000
_cell.angle_alpha   90.00
_cell.angle_beta   90.00
_cell.angle_gamma   90.00
#
_symmetry.space_group_name_H-M   'P 1'
#
loop_
_entity.id
_entity.type
_entity.pdbx_description
1 polymer ?
#
loop_
_entity_poly.entity_id
_entity_poly.type
_entity_poly.pdbx_seq_one_letter_code
_entity_poly.pdbx_strand_id
1 'polypeptide(L)'
;MTIVEAVKALTEGKKIRRNDWEKDYYITLIDNKVVSQSGWSSGLCIDDFSADWWEEYEEPVLDEKEKEYLSAVIKPFRDRVKYIKKIDMYFGCNKYAEYILGEFGNKDDVVDTFALPYFPKGNMYKGMETNKKYTLEELGL
;
A
#
# COMPACT_ATOMS: atom_id res chain seq x y z
N MET A 1 -5.85 17.04 -9.87
CA MET A 1 -5.55 17.13 -11.34
C MET A 1 -6.83 17.37 -12.13
N THR A 2 -6.70 17.97 -13.30
CA THR A 2 -7.82 18.17 -14.23
C THR A 2 -8.29 16.84 -14.83
N ILE A 3 -9.50 16.83 -15.42
CA ILE A 3 -10.01 15.63 -16.11
C ILE A 3 -9.10 15.19 -17.26
N VAL A 4 -8.45 16.13 -17.95
CA VAL A 4 -7.53 15.82 -19.06
C VAL A 4 -6.30 15.06 -18.56
N GLU A 5 -5.73 15.49 -17.43
CA GLU A 5 -4.61 14.81 -16.78
C GLU A 5 -5.04 13.44 -16.23
N ALA A 6 -6.25 13.34 -15.68
CA ALA A 6 -6.82 12.08 -15.21
C ALA A 6 -7.03 11.07 -16.35
N VAL A 7 -7.58 11.51 -17.49
CA VAL A 7 -7.73 10.67 -18.68
C VAL A 7 -6.37 10.21 -19.20
N LYS A 8 -5.38 11.09 -19.22
CA LYS A 8 -4.01 10.71 -19.60
C LYS A 8 -3.44 9.65 -18.64
N ALA A 9 -3.58 9.83 -17.34
CA ALA A 9 -3.15 8.85 -16.35
C ALA A 9 -3.83 7.48 -16.57
N LEU A 10 -5.15 7.45 -16.85
CA LEU A 10 -5.86 6.23 -17.21
C LEU A 10 -5.28 5.54 -18.45
N THR A 11 -4.95 6.30 -19.50
CA THR A 11 -4.35 5.72 -20.72
C THR A 11 -2.94 5.19 -20.50
N GLU A 12 -2.25 5.67 -19.47
CA GLU A 12 -0.96 5.17 -19.00
C GLU A 12 -1.11 3.94 -18.09
N GLY A 13 -2.34 3.46 -17.86
CA GLY A 13 -2.63 2.29 -17.03
C GLY A 13 -2.67 2.57 -15.53
N LYS A 14 -2.69 3.84 -15.13
CA LYS A 14 -2.79 4.24 -13.74
C LYS A 14 -4.23 4.12 -13.23
N LYS A 15 -4.37 3.97 -11.93
CA LYS A 15 -5.64 4.07 -11.23
C LYS A 15 -5.87 5.52 -10.83
N ILE A 16 -7.08 6.01 -10.97
CA ILE A 16 -7.46 7.36 -10.55
C ILE A 16 -8.71 7.34 -9.68
N ARG A 17 -8.86 8.34 -8.87
CA ARG A 17 -10.05 8.56 -8.03
C ARG A 17 -10.40 10.04 -7.97
N ARG A 18 -11.60 10.33 -7.51
CA ARG A 18 -11.95 11.67 -7.06
C ARG A 18 -11.71 11.77 -5.54
N ASN A 19 -11.31 12.93 -5.09
CA ASN A 19 -11.04 13.18 -3.67
C ASN A 19 -12.29 13.12 -2.78
N ASP A 20 -13.49 13.21 -3.36
CA ASP A 20 -14.78 13.09 -2.69
C ASP A 20 -15.35 11.67 -2.68
N TRP A 21 -14.67 10.71 -3.33
CA TRP A 21 -15.08 9.31 -3.30
C TRP A 21 -14.62 8.62 -2.01
N GLU A 22 -15.25 7.48 -1.72
CA GLU A 22 -14.77 6.60 -0.65
C GLU A 22 -13.30 6.24 -0.87
N LYS A 23 -12.55 6.12 0.22
CA LYS A 23 -11.10 6.03 0.23
C LYS A 23 -10.54 4.93 -0.68
N ASP A 24 -11.25 3.81 -0.79
CA ASP A 24 -10.82 2.64 -1.57
C ASP A 24 -11.45 2.58 -2.96
N TYR A 25 -12.25 3.59 -3.33
CA TYR A 25 -12.88 3.63 -4.64
C TYR A 25 -11.96 4.27 -5.67
N TYR A 26 -11.70 3.56 -6.75
CA TYR A 26 -10.96 4.03 -7.91
C TYR A 26 -11.53 3.51 -9.20
N ILE A 27 -11.12 4.11 -10.31
CA ILE A 27 -11.38 3.63 -11.66
C ILE A 27 -10.05 3.40 -12.39
N THR A 28 -10.06 2.50 -13.34
CA THR A 28 -8.92 2.18 -14.20
C THR A 28 -9.40 1.86 -15.60
N LEU A 29 -8.48 1.74 -16.54
CA LEU A 29 -8.78 1.39 -17.94
C LEU A 29 -8.42 -0.08 -18.19
N ILE A 30 -9.41 -0.89 -18.57
CA ILE A 30 -9.21 -2.29 -18.99
C ILE A 30 -9.90 -2.48 -20.33
N ASP A 31 -9.19 -2.98 -21.32
CA ASP A 31 -9.71 -3.21 -22.68
C ASP A 31 -10.43 -1.99 -23.28
N ASN A 32 -9.86 -0.80 -23.12
CA ASN A 32 -10.41 0.48 -23.52
C ASN A 32 -11.76 0.84 -22.85
N LYS A 33 -12.09 0.22 -21.74
CA LYS A 33 -13.28 0.53 -20.94
C LYS A 33 -12.85 1.03 -19.56
N VAL A 34 -13.51 2.08 -19.10
CA VAL A 34 -13.35 2.55 -17.73
C VAL A 34 -14.12 1.63 -16.81
N VAL A 35 -13.42 1.03 -15.86
CA VAL A 35 -14.00 0.09 -14.88
C VAL A 35 -13.64 0.54 -13.47
N SER A 36 -14.55 0.29 -12.53
CA SER A 36 -14.32 0.51 -11.10
C SER A 36 -13.47 -0.62 -10.49
N GLN A 37 -13.04 -0.45 -9.24
CA GLN A 37 -12.31 -1.49 -8.48
C GLN A 37 -13.06 -2.82 -8.40
N SER A 38 -14.38 -2.81 -8.52
CA SER A 38 -15.22 -4.03 -8.53
C SER A 38 -15.36 -4.67 -9.92
N GLY A 39 -14.72 -4.10 -10.94
CA GLY A 39 -14.76 -4.60 -12.32
C GLY A 39 -16.02 -4.19 -13.11
N TRP A 40 -16.90 -3.36 -12.54
CA TRP A 40 -18.07 -2.84 -13.24
C TRP A 40 -17.69 -1.66 -14.14
N SER A 41 -18.30 -1.61 -15.31
CA SER A 41 -18.16 -0.46 -16.20
C SER A 41 -18.62 0.81 -15.49
N SER A 42 -17.73 1.80 -15.42
CA SER A 42 -18.02 3.10 -14.81
C SER A 42 -18.29 4.15 -15.88
N GLY A 43 -19.43 4.82 -15.76
CA GLY A 43 -19.74 5.98 -16.58
C GLY A 43 -19.19 7.25 -15.92
N LEU A 44 -18.62 8.16 -16.73
CA LEU A 44 -18.27 9.51 -16.30
C LEU A 44 -19.49 10.42 -16.48
N CYS A 45 -19.80 11.20 -15.45
CA CYS A 45 -20.86 12.19 -15.49
C CYS A 45 -20.32 13.57 -15.93
N ILE A 46 -21.20 14.47 -16.35
CA ILE A 46 -20.82 15.85 -16.74
C ILE A 46 -20.09 16.58 -15.61
N ASP A 47 -20.49 16.35 -14.37
CA ASP A 47 -19.86 16.96 -13.21
C ASP A 47 -18.39 16.51 -13.03
N ASP A 48 -18.02 15.35 -13.58
CA ASP A 48 -16.65 14.85 -13.57
C ASP A 48 -15.69 15.70 -14.42
N PHE A 49 -16.21 16.47 -15.36
CA PHE A 49 -15.42 17.31 -16.25
C PHE A 49 -15.16 18.72 -15.71
N SER A 50 -15.86 19.13 -14.67
CA SER A 50 -15.89 20.53 -14.22
C SER A 50 -14.94 20.86 -13.08
N ALA A 51 -14.22 19.90 -12.51
CA ALA A 51 -13.45 20.12 -11.30
C ALA A 51 -12.06 19.47 -11.31
N ASP A 52 -11.15 20.08 -10.54
CA ASP A 52 -9.80 19.56 -10.28
C ASP A 52 -9.79 18.51 -9.15
N TRP A 53 -10.81 17.65 -9.11
CA TRP A 53 -11.05 16.69 -8.03
C TRP A 53 -10.37 15.35 -8.25
N TRP A 54 -9.65 15.21 -9.34
CA TRP A 54 -9.00 13.96 -9.70
C TRP A 54 -7.62 13.84 -9.06
N GLU A 55 -7.30 12.67 -8.60
CA GLU A 55 -5.98 12.29 -8.08
C GLU A 55 -5.62 10.88 -8.50
N GLU A 56 -4.33 10.58 -8.58
CA GLU A 56 -3.87 9.20 -8.78
C GLU A 56 -4.18 8.40 -7.51
N TYR A 57 -4.74 7.21 -7.68
CA TYR A 57 -4.99 6.28 -6.59
C TYR A 57 -3.74 5.44 -6.38
N GLU A 58 -3.12 5.61 -5.24
CA GLU A 58 -2.03 4.75 -4.78
C GLU A 58 -2.62 3.67 -3.89
N GLU A 59 -2.39 2.40 -4.25
CA GLU A 59 -2.76 1.30 -3.37
C GLU A 59 -1.97 1.43 -2.07
N PRO A 60 -2.65 1.40 -0.92
CA PRO A 60 -1.94 1.42 0.35
C PRO A 60 -1.05 0.17 0.45
N VAL A 61 0.18 0.35 0.93
CA VAL A 61 1.14 -0.75 1.11
C VAL A 61 0.61 -1.79 2.08
N LEU A 62 -0.14 -1.36 3.09
CA LEU A 62 -0.81 -2.20 4.06
C LEU A 62 -2.32 -2.01 3.98
N ASP A 63 -3.08 -3.09 4.10
CA ASP A 63 -4.52 -3.02 4.32
C ASP A 63 -4.85 -2.55 5.75
N GLU A 64 -6.11 -2.22 6.02
CA GLU A 64 -6.52 -1.69 7.32
C GLU A 64 -6.30 -2.68 8.49
N LYS A 65 -6.46 -3.98 8.25
CA LYS A 65 -6.21 -5.01 9.27
C LYS A 65 -4.72 -5.16 9.57
N GLU A 66 -3.89 -5.11 8.55
CA GLU A 66 -2.43 -5.15 8.68
C GLU A 66 -1.92 -3.92 9.44
N LYS A 67 -2.46 -2.73 9.14
CA LYS A 67 -2.15 -1.49 9.86
C LYS A 67 -2.55 -1.56 11.32
N GLU A 68 -3.79 -1.99 11.60
CA GLU A 68 -4.30 -2.14 12.96
C GLU A 68 -3.41 -3.09 13.78
N TYR A 69 -3.08 -4.24 13.20
CA TYR A 69 -2.25 -5.23 13.84
C TYR A 69 -0.83 -4.73 14.11
N LEU A 70 -0.14 -4.20 13.09
CA LEU A 70 1.21 -3.69 13.27
C LEU A 70 1.25 -2.49 14.23
N SER A 71 0.28 -1.59 14.16
CA SER A 71 0.17 -0.47 15.11
C SER A 71 0.07 -0.97 16.55
N ALA A 72 -0.73 -2.00 16.79
CA ALA A 72 -0.87 -2.59 18.13
C ALA A 72 0.43 -3.24 18.62
N VAL A 73 1.10 -4.00 17.75
CA VAL A 73 2.34 -4.72 18.09
C VAL A 73 3.49 -3.77 18.37
N ILE A 74 3.66 -2.73 17.57
CA ILE A 74 4.78 -1.77 17.72
C ILE A 74 4.52 -0.68 18.75
N LYS A 75 3.27 -0.52 19.22
CA LYS A 75 2.87 0.56 20.14
C LYS A 75 3.81 0.77 21.33
N PRO A 76 4.29 -0.27 22.04
CA PRO A 76 5.15 -0.09 23.23
C PRO A 76 6.52 0.51 22.91
N PHE A 77 6.98 0.43 21.66
CA PHE A 77 8.32 0.84 21.23
C PHE A 77 8.32 1.64 19.93
N ARG A 78 7.17 2.23 19.58
CA ARG A 78 6.98 2.97 18.34
C ARG A 78 8.07 4.02 18.10
N ASP A 79 8.46 4.77 19.13
CA ASP A 79 9.46 5.84 19.04
C ASP A 79 10.87 5.34 18.68
N ARG A 80 11.09 4.03 18.83
CA ARG A 80 12.36 3.37 18.55
C ARG A 80 12.38 2.64 17.23
N VAL A 81 11.21 2.33 16.66
CA VAL A 81 11.10 1.64 15.36
C VAL A 81 11.43 2.62 14.24
N LYS A 82 12.42 2.29 13.46
CA LYS A 82 12.88 3.14 12.35
C LYS A 82 12.34 2.66 11.02
N TYR A 83 12.43 1.37 10.77
CA TYR A 83 12.01 0.73 9.54
C TYR A 83 11.32 -0.60 9.83
N ILE A 84 10.43 -0.96 8.92
CA ILE A 84 9.82 -2.30 8.86
C ILE A 84 10.12 -2.85 7.47
N LYS A 85 10.49 -4.11 7.39
CA LYS A 85 10.71 -4.81 6.12
C LYS A 85 10.15 -6.22 6.16
N LYS A 86 9.72 -6.69 5.00
CA LYS A 86 9.36 -8.08 4.77
C LYS A 86 10.58 -8.84 4.26
N ILE A 87 10.85 -9.99 4.85
CA ILE A 87 11.92 -10.88 4.42
C ILE A 87 11.42 -12.29 4.18
N ASP A 88 12.05 -12.97 3.25
CA ASP A 88 11.83 -14.38 2.99
C ASP A 88 12.90 -15.23 3.68
N MET A 89 12.47 -16.31 4.31
CA MET A 89 13.39 -17.35 4.80
C MET A 89 13.45 -18.53 3.86
N TYR A 90 14.65 -18.97 3.61
CA TYR A 90 14.93 -20.14 2.80
C TYR A 90 15.57 -21.25 3.63
N PHE A 91 15.18 -22.50 3.32
CA PHE A 91 15.92 -23.69 3.71
C PHE A 91 16.45 -24.35 2.44
N GLY A 92 17.75 -24.24 2.19
CA GLY A 92 18.32 -24.57 0.90
C GLY A 92 17.76 -23.68 -0.22
N CYS A 93 17.22 -24.29 -1.26
CA CYS A 93 16.60 -23.55 -2.39
C CYS A 93 15.10 -23.33 -2.22
N ASN A 94 14.49 -23.83 -1.15
CA ASN A 94 13.05 -23.74 -0.92
C ASN A 94 12.72 -22.61 0.03
N LYS A 95 11.79 -21.75 -0.39
CA LYS A 95 11.22 -20.72 0.48
C LYS A 95 10.47 -21.40 1.62
N TYR A 96 10.89 -21.13 2.84
CA TYR A 96 10.37 -21.76 4.06
C TYR A 96 9.28 -20.89 4.73
N ALA A 97 9.54 -19.61 4.87
CA ALA A 97 8.65 -18.67 5.52
C ALA A 97 8.92 -17.25 5.07
N GLU A 98 7.96 -16.39 5.35
CA GLU A 98 8.11 -14.94 5.28
C GLU A 98 7.97 -14.37 6.68
N TYR A 99 8.71 -13.31 7.01
CA TYR A 99 8.43 -12.54 8.22
C TYR A 99 8.68 -11.06 8.06
N ILE A 100 8.08 -10.36 9.00
CA ILE A 100 8.24 -8.93 9.10
C ILE A 100 9.28 -8.66 10.18
N LEU A 101 10.31 -7.91 9.82
CA LEU A 101 11.32 -7.41 10.73
C LEU A 101 11.11 -5.93 10.99
N GLY A 102 11.17 -5.55 12.26
CA GLY A 102 11.36 -4.18 12.66
C GLY A 102 12.84 -3.88 12.93
N GLU A 103 13.29 -2.73 12.53
CA GLU A 103 14.65 -2.24 12.81
C GLU A 103 14.58 -1.06 13.77
N PHE A 104 15.28 -1.18 14.93
CA PHE A 104 15.46 -0.10 15.90
C PHE A 104 16.73 0.66 15.62
N GLY A 105 16.76 1.95 15.89
CA GLY A 105 18.01 2.68 15.87
C GLY A 105 17.84 4.18 15.91
N ASN A 106 18.94 4.87 16.18
CA ASN A 106 19.11 6.28 15.90
C ASN A 106 19.24 6.49 14.39
N LYS A 107 19.05 7.73 13.92
CA LYS A 107 18.90 8.06 12.49
C LYS A 107 19.91 7.42 11.53
N ASP A 108 21.08 7.06 12.00
CA ASP A 108 22.20 6.62 11.16
C ASP A 108 22.70 5.20 11.45
N ASP A 109 22.37 4.63 12.61
CA ASP A 109 22.79 3.28 13.00
C ASP A 109 21.62 2.41 13.39
N VAL A 110 21.39 1.32 12.64
CA VAL A 110 20.49 0.23 13.05
C VAL A 110 21.19 -0.55 14.14
N VAL A 111 20.69 -0.43 15.36
CA VAL A 111 21.30 -1.05 16.55
C VAL A 111 20.76 -2.45 16.82
N ASP A 112 19.51 -2.70 16.44
CA ASP A 112 18.85 -3.98 16.74
C ASP A 112 17.71 -4.28 15.75
N THR A 113 17.44 -5.57 15.56
CA THR A 113 16.31 -6.07 14.77
C THR A 113 15.42 -6.95 15.62
N PHE A 114 14.13 -6.90 15.40
CA PHE A 114 13.18 -7.77 16.05
C PHE A 114 12.18 -8.36 15.06
N ALA A 115 11.83 -9.63 15.24
CA ALA A 115 10.80 -10.27 14.45
C ALA A 115 9.42 -9.84 14.95
N LEU A 116 8.59 -9.37 14.04
CA LEU A 116 7.18 -9.13 14.31
C LEU A 116 6.39 -10.42 14.08
N PRO A 117 5.38 -10.71 14.91
CA PRO A 117 4.53 -11.85 14.68
C PRO A 117 3.92 -11.84 13.28
N TYR A 118 3.96 -12.98 12.63
CA TYR A 118 3.45 -13.18 11.30
C TYR A 118 2.36 -14.24 11.30
N PHE A 119 1.26 -13.98 10.60
CA PHE A 119 0.21 -14.99 10.44
C PHE A 119 0.51 -15.86 9.22
N PRO A 120 0.93 -17.13 9.41
CA PRO A 120 1.42 -17.98 8.31
C PRO A 120 0.32 -18.43 7.35
N LYS A 121 -0.94 -18.22 7.66
CA LYS A 121 -2.10 -18.61 6.85
C LYS A 121 -2.84 -17.39 6.32
N GLY A 122 -2.19 -16.60 5.55
CA GLY A 122 -2.87 -15.49 4.91
C GLY A 122 -1.92 -14.76 4.01
N ASN A 123 -2.48 -14.19 3.00
CA ASN A 123 -1.76 -13.32 2.11
C ASN A 123 -1.55 -11.93 2.75
N MET A 124 -1.07 -11.90 3.99
CA MET A 124 -0.76 -10.65 4.68
C MET A 124 0.49 -10.00 4.06
N TYR A 125 0.50 -8.68 4.12
CA TYR A 125 1.64 -7.88 3.64
C TYR A 125 1.97 -8.04 2.16
N LYS A 126 0.97 -8.33 1.34
CA LYS A 126 1.15 -8.46 -0.13
C LYS A 126 1.66 -7.20 -0.79
N GLY A 127 1.26 -6.04 -0.29
CA GLY A 127 1.69 -4.75 -0.81
C GLY A 127 3.13 -4.40 -0.47
N MET A 128 3.77 -5.11 0.46
CA MET A 128 5.17 -4.89 0.81
C MET A 128 6.09 -5.66 -0.14
N GLU A 129 7.05 -4.96 -0.73
CA GLU A 129 8.14 -5.59 -1.48
C GLU A 129 9.13 -6.26 -0.51
N THR A 130 9.56 -7.48 -0.86
CA THR A 130 10.55 -8.22 -0.07
C THR A 130 11.89 -7.48 -0.02
N ASN A 131 12.49 -7.41 1.16
CA ASN A 131 13.75 -6.73 1.46
C ASN A 131 13.75 -5.19 1.35
N LYS A 132 12.64 -4.57 1.01
CA LYS A 132 12.52 -3.12 1.02
C LYS A 132 12.25 -2.62 2.44
N LYS A 133 12.96 -1.55 2.83
CA LYS A 133 12.73 -0.86 4.10
C LYS A 133 11.62 0.17 3.93
N TYR A 134 10.64 0.11 4.80
CA TYR A 134 9.54 1.07 4.86
C TYR A 134 9.59 1.84 6.17
N THR A 135 9.42 3.14 6.11
CA THR A 135 9.18 3.95 7.31
C THR A 135 7.77 3.71 7.82
N LEU A 136 7.50 4.05 9.07
CA LEU A 136 6.13 3.96 9.61
C LEU A 136 5.15 4.85 8.83
N GLU A 137 5.61 6.03 8.40
CA GLU A 137 4.81 6.95 7.61
C GLU A 137 4.41 6.37 6.25
N GLU A 138 5.36 5.73 5.52
CA GLU A 138 5.08 5.05 4.25
C GLU A 138 4.09 3.91 4.40
N LEU A 139 4.03 3.28 5.57
CA LEU A 139 3.08 2.22 5.90
C LEU A 139 1.74 2.76 6.42
N GLY A 140 1.64 4.05 6.68
CA GLY A 140 0.46 4.67 7.27
C GLY A 140 0.24 4.31 8.74
N LEU A 141 1.34 4.06 9.48
CA LEU A 141 1.36 3.66 10.90
C LEU A 141 1.65 4.84 11.82
#